data_c82156363c207e293f2405175c9ad138
#
_entry.id   c82156363c207e293f2405175c9ad138
#
_cell.length_a   1.000
_cell.length_b   1.000
_cell.length_c   1.000
_cell.angle_alpha   90.00
_cell.angle_beta   90.00
_cell.angle_gamma   90.00
#
_symmetry.space_group_name_H-M   'P 1'
#
loop_
_entity.id
_entity.type
_entity.pdbx_description
1 polymer ?
#
loop_
_entity_poly.entity_id
_entity_poly.type
_entity_poly.pdbx_seq_one_letter_code
_entity_poly.pdbx_strand_id
1 'polypeptide(L)'
;MKELYDIVIVGGGPAGLSAAYSAWQNGAKSVLVIERDRELGGILQQCIHNGFGLHHFKEELTGPGYAHRFIELVKDKPEIECLTDTMVLSVEKDKTVIAVSPEHGLIKVQGKTVILTMGCRERTRGAIRIPGERPAGVFTAGAAQRMVNMEGYIPGHKIVILGSGDIGLIMARRMSLEGCKVQAVLEICPFSNGLTRNIVQCLNDYNIPLYLSHTIVKIHGKDRVNGITVAKVDEKMRPIPGTEFDIDCDTVLLSVGLIPENELSRGLDLKMHPLTNGPVVDQHRQTSLPGFYAAGNVVHVHDLVDFVSEEAEIAGKFAALEAQGKLDNDTKFVTVTAEKGVRTCVPQCLNLPKAGEQVRLFMRVASPERKVKLVVKSGENVVLQRMLPVAKPSEMIAVDIPAAKAELIGDSLTVFLDKE
;
A
#
# COMPACT_ATOMS: atom_id res chain seq x y z
N MET A 1 9.83 28.15 6.76
CA MET A 1 10.63 26.92 6.56
C MET A 1 11.92 27.01 7.36
N LYS A 2 12.29 25.94 8.09
CA LYS A 2 13.53 25.85 8.90
C LYS A 2 14.60 25.08 8.11
N GLU A 3 15.88 25.23 8.47
CA GLU A 3 16.96 24.42 7.89
C GLU A 3 17.05 23.03 8.52
N LEU A 4 16.68 22.91 9.83
CA LEU A 4 16.69 21.67 10.61
C LEU A 4 15.33 21.44 11.27
N TYR A 5 14.80 20.22 11.08
CA TYR A 5 13.59 19.72 11.73
C TYR A 5 13.90 18.52 12.63
N ASP A 6 13.07 18.29 13.62
CA ASP A 6 13.12 17.02 14.36
C ASP A 6 12.80 15.85 13.41
N ILE A 7 11.80 16.03 12.55
CA ILE A 7 11.35 14.98 11.63
C ILE A 7 11.04 15.61 10.26
N VAL A 8 11.53 14.97 9.19
CA VAL A 8 11.10 15.24 7.81
C VAL A 8 10.34 14.02 7.30
N ILE A 9 9.11 14.23 6.81
CA ILE A 9 8.23 13.17 6.28
C ILE A 9 8.08 13.37 4.78
N VAL A 10 8.38 12.34 4.01
CA VAL A 10 8.26 12.33 2.55
C VAL A 10 6.97 11.67 2.13
N GLY A 11 5.99 12.48 1.68
CA GLY A 11 4.65 12.08 1.29
C GLY A 11 3.59 12.55 2.29
N GLY A 12 2.60 13.33 1.81
CA GLY A 12 1.48 13.88 2.59
C GLY A 12 0.18 13.09 2.45
N GLY A 13 0.28 11.79 2.10
CA GLY A 13 -0.85 10.86 2.10
C GLY A 13 -1.26 10.44 3.53
N PRO A 14 -2.18 9.45 3.66
CA PRO A 14 -2.67 9.00 4.97
C PRO A 14 -1.54 8.55 5.91
N ALA A 15 -0.52 7.87 5.40
CA ALA A 15 0.64 7.49 6.20
C ALA A 15 1.42 8.70 6.71
N GLY A 16 1.73 9.67 5.84
CA GLY A 16 2.50 10.84 6.24
C GLY A 16 1.78 11.72 7.24
N LEU A 17 0.48 11.94 7.05
CA LEU A 17 -0.34 12.75 7.94
C LEU A 17 -0.53 12.10 9.32
N SER A 18 -0.78 10.78 9.38
CA SER A 18 -0.90 10.07 10.66
C SER A 18 0.45 9.99 11.38
N ALA A 19 1.56 9.79 10.65
CA ALA A 19 2.91 9.85 11.24
C ALA A 19 3.22 11.24 11.81
N ALA A 20 2.88 12.31 11.09
CA ALA A 20 3.10 13.69 11.54
C ALA A 20 2.32 13.99 12.83
N TYR A 21 1.04 13.60 12.86
CA TYR A 21 0.20 13.79 14.04
C TYR A 21 0.72 12.97 15.24
N SER A 22 1.04 11.70 15.05
CA SER A 22 1.62 10.84 16.08
C SER A 22 2.97 11.38 16.58
N ALA A 23 3.83 11.87 15.70
CA ALA A 23 5.10 12.48 16.09
C ALA A 23 4.90 13.72 16.98
N TRP A 24 3.96 14.59 16.63
CA TRP A 24 3.58 15.74 17.44
C TRP A 24 3.06 15.32 18.83
N GLN A 25 2.16 14.33 18.87
CA GLN A 25 1.63 13.79 20.15
C GLN A 25 2.75 13.24 21.06
N ASN A 26 3.83 12.71 20.45
CA ASN A 26 4.99 12.17 21.18
C ASN A 26 6.12 13.18 21.35
N GLY A 27 5.83 14.48 21.22
CA GLY A 27 6.66 15.59 21.66
C GLY A 27 7.67 16.10 20.64
N ALA A 28 7.54 15.77 19.35
CA ALA A 28 8.30 16.43 18.29
C ALA A 28 7.98 17.93 18.25
N LYS A 29 9.00 18.78 18.14
CA LYS A 29 8.86 20.23 18.19
C LYS A 29 8.90 20.89 16.81
N SER A 30 9.28 20.12 15.78
CA SER A 30 9.27 20.57 14.40
C SER A 30 9.19 19.36 13.46
N VAL A 31 8.08 19.28 12.72
CA VAL A 31 7.79 18.24 11.73
C VAL A 31 7.56 18.93 10.39
N LEU A 32 8.24 18.48 9.35
CA LEU A 32 8.00 18.91 7.99
C LEU A 32 7.42 17.77 7.18
N VAL A 33 6.25 17.96 6.58
CA VAL A 33 5.65 17.03 5.61
C VAL A 33 5.82 17.60 4.21
N ILE A 34 6.41 16.84 3.29
CA ILE A 34 6.61 17.26 1.90
C ILE A 34 5.74 16.40 0.99
N GLU A 35 4.80 17.04 0.28
CA GLU A 35 3.85 16.40 -0.63
C GLU A 35 4.02 16.92 -2.07
N ARG A 36 4.11 16.00 -3.03
CA ARG A 36 4.29 16.35 -4.45
C ARG A 36 3.03 16.84 -5.14
N ASP A 37 1.85 16.42 -4.66
CA ASP A 37 0.58 16.89 -5.20
C ASP A 37 0.22 18.28 -4.62
N ARG A 38 -0.71 18.97 -5.24
CA ARG A 38 -1.20 20.29 -4.82
C ARG A 38 -1.98 20.23 -3.51
N GLU A 39 -2.46 19.05 -3.13
CA GLU A 39 -3.30 18.81 -1.98
C GLU A 39 -2.74 17.67 -1.13
N LEU A 40 -2.92 17.77 0.19
CA LEU A 40 -2.65 16.69 1.13
C LEU A 40 -3.70 15.59 0.99
N GLY A 41 -3.40 14.38 1.49
CA GLY A 41 -4.31 13.23 1.47
C GLY A 41 -3.92 12.17 0.44
N GLY A 42 -3.03 12.50 -0.49
CA GLY A 42 -2.49 11.56 -1.48
C GLY A 42 -3.58 10.87 -2.29
N ILE A 43 -3.45 9.55 -2.50
CA ILE A 43 -4.39 8.76 -3.33
C ILE A 43 -5.85 8.79 -2.82
N LEU A 44 -6.09 9.12 -1.55
CA LEU A 44 -7.44 9.16 -0.99
C LEU A 44 -8.32 10.21 -1.64
N GLN A 45 -7.75 11.30 -2.17
CA GLN A 45 -8.52 12.37 -2.81
C GLN A 45 -9.32 11.88 -4.02
N GLN A 46 -8.83 10.88 -4.74
CA GLN A 46 -9.55 10.27 -5.86
C GLN A 46 -10.48 9.11 -5.46
N CYS A 47 -10.39 8.60 -4.23
CA CYS A 47 -11.15 7.45 -3.75
C CYS A 47 -12.51 7.88 -3.17
N ILE A 48 -13.44 8.34 -4.00
CA ILE A 48 -14.73 8.92 -3.57
C ILE A 48 -15.76 7.88 -3.08
N HIS A 49 -15.45 6.58 -3.16
CA HIS A 49 -16.31 5.51 -2.63
C HIS A 49 -16.19 5.40 -1.10
N ASN A 50 -17.17 4.79 -0.46
CA ASN A 50 -17.20 4.51 0.98
C ASN A 50 -16.35 3.28 1.36
N GLY A 51 -16.15 3.10 2.67
CA GLY A 51 -15.50 1.94 3.26
C GLY A 51 -14.17 2.23 3.95
N PHE A 52 -13.84 3.50 4.14
CA PHE A 52 -12.66 3.98 4.88
C PHE A 52 -13.04 4.34 6.33
N GLY A 53 -12.11 4.20 7.29
CA GLY A 53 -12.25 4.70 8.64
C GLY A 53 -12.99 3.80 9.62
N LEU A 54 -13.49 2.65 9.20
CA LEU A 54 -14.27 1.74 10.05
C LEU A 54 -13.49 1.24 11.27
N HIS A 55 -12.18 1.01 11.12
CA HIS A 55 -11.33 0.52 12.20
C HIS A 55 -10.69 1.66 13.00
N HIS A 56 -10.24 2.72 12.34
CA HIS A 56 -9.53 3.82 12.97
C HIS A 56 -10.49 4.84 13.60
N PHE A 57 -11.41 5.40 12.81
CA PHE A 57 -12.36 6.43 13.26
C PHE A 57 -13.69 5.88 13.77
N LYS A 58 -13.96 4.57 13.62
CA LYS A 58 -15.26 3.94 13.94
C LYS A 58 -16.44 4.55 13.18
N GLU A 59 -16.16 5.10 12.00
CA GLU A 59 -17.10 5.79 11.12
C GLU A 59 -16.84 5.36 9.68
N GLU A 60 -17.89 5.19 8.87
CA GLU A 60 -17.73 4.90 7.46
C GLU A 60 -17.55 6.21 6.68
N LEU A 61 -16.38 6.39 6.09
CA LEU A 61 -15.97 7.59 5.37
C LEU A 61 -15.70 7.27 3.89
N THR A 62 -15.72 8.33 3.06
CA THR A 62 -15.08 8.31 1.74
C THR A 62 -13.57 8.53 1.88
N GLY A 63 -12.79 8.27 0.83
CA GLY A 63 -11.35 8.57 0.84
C GLY A 63 -11.03 10.02 1.17
N PRO A 64 -11.62 11.03 0.47
CA PRO A 64 -11.45 12.44 0.84
C PRO A 64 -11.90 12.76 2.26
N GLY A 65 -13.00 12.15 2.74
CA GLY A 65 -13.47 12.31 4.12
C GLY A 65 -12.45 11.80 5.14
N TYR A 66 -11.83 10.64 4.88
CA TYR A 66 -10.76 10.10 5.70
C TYR A 66 -9.52 11.00 5.70
N ALA A 67 -9.08 11.44 4.53
CA ALA A 67 -7.95 12.36 4.39
C ALA A 67 -8.20 13.66 5.16
N HIS A 68 -9.40 14.23 5.02
CA HIS A 68 -9.80 15.46 5.69
C HIS A 68 -9.70 15.34 7.22
N ARG A 69 -10.08 14.19 7.82
CA ARG A 69 -9.92 13.97 9.27
C ARG A 69 -8.47 14.16 9.71
N PHE A 70 -7.50 13.58 8.99
CA PHE A 70 -6.08 13.76 9.34
C PHE A 70 -5.56 15.16 9.03
N ILE A 71 -6.01 15.79 7.94
CA ILE A 71 -5.66 17.18 7.60
C ILE A 71 -6.09 18.11 8.74
N GLU A 72 -7.33 17.96 9.25
CA GLU A 72 -7.82 18.75 10.39
C GLU A 72 -7.01 18.53 11.67
N LEU A 73 -6.48 17.30 11.90
CA LEU A 73 -5.65 17.02 13.06
C LEU A 73 -4.29 17.73 13.01
N VAL A 74 -3.75 18.01 11.83
CA VAL A 74 -2.40 18.58 11.65
C VAL A 74 -2.41 20.08 11.36
N LYS A 75 -3.45 20.64 10.70
CA LYS A 75 -3.46 22.02 10.17
C LYS A 75 -3.25 23.11 11.22
N ASP A 76 -3.76 22.91 12.45
CA ASP A 76 -3.71 23.90 13.53
C ASP A 76 -2.54 23.65 14.50
N LYS A 77 -1.55 22.83 14.10
CA LYS A 77 -0.36 22.53 14.89
C LYS A 77 0.82 23.36 14.37
N PRO A 78 1.27 24.39 15.09
CA PRO A 78 2.38 25.24 14.65
C PRO A 78 3.72 24.48 14.55
N GLU A 79 3.81 23.29 15.15
CA GLU A 79 4.97 22.41 15.07
C GLU A 79 5.00 21.58 13.78
N ILE A 80 3.87 21.50 13.04
CA ILE A 80 3.75 20.70 11.81
C ILE A 80 3.64 21.67 10.63
N GLU A 81 4.63 21.66 9.77
CA GLU A 81 4.67 22.40 8.51
C GLU A 81 4.40 21.43 7.35
N CYS A 82 3.51 21.78 6.44
CA CYS A 82 3.21 20.98 5.25
C CYS A 82 3.53 21.79 4.00
N LEU A 83 4.39 21.24 3.14
CA LEU A 83 4.70 21.78 1.82
C LEU A 83 4.04 20.90 0.76
N THR A 84 3.05 21.45 0.06
CA THR A 84 2.42 20.84 -1.12
C THR A 84 3.10 21.33 -2.41
N ASP A 85 2.74 20.71 -3.54
CA ASP A 85 3.35 21.02 -4.86
C ASP A 85 4.90 20.98 -4.79
N THR A 86 5.44 20.07 -3.96
CA THR A 86 6.87 19.99 -3.65
C THR A 86 7.37 18.56 -3.84
N MET A 87 8.23 18.38 -4.84
CA MET A 87 8.77 17.05 -5.19
C MET A 87 10.11 16.81 -4.52
N VAL A 88 10.21 15.77 -3.70
CA VAL A 88 11.51 15.30 -3.16
C VAL A 88 12.28 14.61 -4.28
N LEU A 89 13.51 15.09 -4.51
CA LEU A 89 14.40 14.57 -5.56
C LEU A 89 15.37 13.52 -5.02
N SER A 90 15.93 13.76 -3.83
CA SER A 90 16.82 12.81 -3.14
C SER A 90 16.73 12.95 -1.62
N VAL A 91 17.14 11.89 -0.96
CA VAL A 91 17.37 11.85 0.49
C VAL A 91 18.75 11.27 0.72
N GLU A 92 19.57 11.99 1.50
CA GLU A 92 20.96 11.62 1.76
C GLU A 92 21.10 10.87 3.09
N LYS A 93 22.16 10.08 3.25
CA LYS A 93 22.40 9.27 4.47
C LYS A 93 22.60 10.12 5.75
N ASP A 94 22.95 11.38 5.60
CA ASP A 94 23.04 12.35 6.71
C ASP A 94 21.68 12.97 7.08
N LYS A 95 20.59 12.46 6.46
CA LYS A 95 19.20 12.91 6.63
C LYS A 95 18.90 14.28 5.99
N THR A 96 19.74 14.72 5.06
CA THR A 96 19.44 15.85 4.18
C THR A 96 18.39 15.41 3.15
N VAL A 97 17.33 16.20 3.01
CA VAL A 97 16.27 16.02 1.99
C VAL A 97 16.38 17.16 0.99
N ILE A 98 16.48 16.82 -0.28
CA ILE A 98 16.53 17.77 -1.39
C ILE A 98 15.21 17.68 -2.13
N ALA A 99 14.54 18.82 -2.28
CA ALA A 99 13.23 18.91 -2.94
C ALA A 99 13.18 20.11 -3.88
N VAL A 100 12.16 20.16 -4.73
CA VAL A 100 11.90 21.28 -5.64
C VAL A 100 10.42 21.62 -5.62
N SER A 101 10.11 22.92 -5.61
CA SER A 101 8.76 23.42 -5.76
C SER A 101 8.70 24.65 -6.66
N PRO A 102 7.55 24.97 -7.27
CA PRO A 102 7.36 26.21 -8.03
C PRO A 102 7.56 27.48 -7.18
N GLU A 103 7.15 27.44 -5.92
CA GLU A 103 7.19 28.60 -5.01
C GLU A 103 8.58 28.86 -4.45
N HIS A 104 9.31 27.81 -4.03
CA HIS A 104 10.56 27.93 -3.28
C HIS A 104 11.81 27.54 -4.09
N GLY A 105 11.65 27.07 -5.35
CA GLY A 105 12.75 26.54 -6.14
C GLY A 105 13.36 25.30 -5.52
N LEU A 106 14.69 25.22 -5.49
CA LEU A 106 15.42 24.12 -4.88
C LEU A 106 15.49 24.30 -3.37
N ILE A 107 14.97 23.30 -2.66
CA ILE A 107 14.90 23.24 -1.19
C ILE A 107 15.92 22.23 -0.68
N LYS A 108 16.66 22.59 0.37
CA LYS A 108 17.53 21.70 1.11
C LYS A 108 17.22 21.83 2.59
N VAL A 109 16.74 20.76 3.20
CA VAL A 109 16.42 20.69 4.64
C VAL A 109 17.03 19.45 5.26
N GLN A 110 17.29 19.49 6.56
CA GLN A 110 17.81 18.36 7.31
C GLN A 110 16.84 17.93 8.40
N GLY A 111 16.64 16.61 8.57
CA GLY A 111 15.92 16.02 9.68
C GLY A 111 16.86 15.38 10.70
N LYS A 112 16.48 15.37 11.99
CA LYS A 112 17.12 14.45 12.94
C LYS A 112 16.69 13.01 12.63
N THR A 113 15.44 12.81 12.15
CA THR A 113 14.93 11.57 11.59
C THR A 113 14.15 11.85 10.30
N VAL A 114 14.02 10.84 9.43
CA VAL A 114 13.26 10.91 8.17
C VAL A 114 12.28 9.77 8.12
N ILE A 115 11.03 10.05 7.74
CA ILE A 115 9.99 9.04 7.54
C ILE A 115 9.61 8.97 6.06
N LEU A 116 9.72 7.79 5.47
CA LEU A 116 9.39 7.51 4.07
C LEU A 116 7.95 6.99 3.97
N THR A 117 7.06 7.77 3.34
CA THR A 117 5.63 7.45 3.21
C THR A 117 5.12 7.69 1.78
N MET A 118 5.99 7.46 0.77
CA MET A 118 5.70 7.74 -0.64
C MET A 118 4.61 6.84 -1.26
N GLY A 119 4.12 5.86 -0.52
CA GLY A 119 3.06 4.97 -0.98
C GLY A 119 3.50 3.98 -2.06
N CYS A 120 2.66 3.79 -3.08
CA CYS A 120 2.89 2.86 -4.17
C CYS A 120 2.40 3.43 -5.49
N ARG A 121 2.80 2.80 -6.60
CA ARG A 121 2.31 3.05 -7.96
C ARG A 121 1.74 1.79 -8.57
N GLU A 122 0.88 1.93 -9.56
CA GLU A 122 0.28 0.82 -10.28
C GLU A 122 1.26 0.19 -11.29
N ARG A 123 1.11 -1.12 -11.50
CA ARG A 123 1.79 -1.82 -12.59
C ARG A 123 1.21 -1.37 -13.92
N THR A 124 2.08 -0.91 -14.80
CA THR A 124 1.71 -0.48 -16.15
C THR A 124 1.67 -1.66 -17.12
N ARG A 125 1.11 -1.43 -18.32
CA ARG A 125 1.19 -2.37 -19.45
C ARG A 125 2.60 -2.88 -19.71
N GLY A 126 3.60 -1.99 -19.63
CA GLY A 126 5.01 -2.36 -19.84
C GLY A 126 5.54 -3.32 -18.78
N ALA A 127 5.12 -3.16 -17.52
CA ALA A 127 5.53 -4.02 -16.43
C ALA A 127 5.02 -5.47 -16.57
N ILE A 128 3.83 -5.66 -17.15
CA ILE A 128 3.22 -6.99 -17.38
C ILE A 128 3.36 -7.46 -18.83
N ARG A 129 4.00 -6.66 -19.70
CA ARG A 129 4.40 -7.01 -21.07
C ARG A 129 3.25 -7.50 -21.96
N ILE A 130 2.06 -6.89 -21.91
CA ILE A 130 0.94 -7.25 -22.80
C ILE A 130 1.34 -7.01 -24.26
N PRO A 131 1.24 -8.02 -25.14
CA PRO A 131 1.58 -7.90 -26.55
C PRO A 131 0.59 -7.02 -27.34
N GLY A 132 0.93 -6.74 -28.60
CA GLY A 132 0.09 -6.01 -29.55
C GLY A 132 0.54 -4.58 -29.79
N GLU A 133 -0.28 -3.81 -30.49
CA GLU A 133 -0.07 -2.41 -30.83
C GLU A 133 -0.05 -1.53 -29.57
N ARG A 134 0.43 -0.28 -29.71
CA ARG A 134 0.52 0.68 -28.60
C ARG A 134 -0.37 1.91 -28.83
N PRO A 135 -1.68 1.72 -28.99
CA PRO A 135 -2.62 2.84 -29.17
C PRO A 135 -2.85 3.60 -27.87
N ALA A 136 -3.49 4.77 -27.95
CA ALA A 136 -4.14 5.40 -26.81
C ALA A 136 -5.28 4.53 -26.29
N GLY A 137 -5.75 4.77 -25.04
CA GLY A 137 -6.87 4.05 -24.45
C GLY A 137 -6.48 2.90 -23.52
N VAL A 138 -5.18 2.73 -23.19
CA VAL A 138 -4.71 1.79 -22.17
C VAL A 138 -4.25 2.59 -20.95
N PHE A 139 -4.98 2.49 -19.85
CA PHE A 139 -4.71 3.21 -18.62
C PHE A 139 -4.57 2.23 -17.44
N THR A 140 -3.89 2.63 -16.39
CA THR A 140 -4.05 1.97 -15.08
C THR A 140 -5.40 2.38 -14.48
N ALA A 141 -5.97 1.52 -13.64
CA ALA A 141 -7.29 1.77 -13.06
C ALA A 141 -7.30 3.02 -12.17
N GLY A 142 -6.22 3.27 -11.41
CA GLY A 142 -6.10 4.48 -10.58
C GLY A 142 -5.89 5.74 -11.40
N ALA A 143 -5.18 5.69 -12.54
CA ALA A 143 -5.10 6.84 -13.44
C ALA A 143 -6.48 7.19 -14.02
N ALA A 144 -7.27 6.19 -14.44
CA ALA A 144 -8.65 6.39 -14.87
C ALA A 144 -9.53 6.91 -13.74
N GLN A 145 -9.32 6.44 -12.50
CA GLN A 145 -10.03 6.92 -11.33
C GLN A 145 -9.78 8.42 -11.09
N ARG A 146 -8.53 8.87 -11.19
CA ARG A 146 -8.19 10.30 -11.09
C ARG A 146 -8.85 11.10 -12.20
N MET A 147 -8.75 10.65 -13.45
CA MET A 147 -9.38 11.31 -14.60
C MET A 147 -10.87 11.56 -14.37
N VAL A 148 -11.60 10.55 -13.92
CA VAL A 148 -13.06 10.64 -13.71
C VAL A 148 -13.41 11.43 -12.45
N ASN A 149 -12.74 11.14 -11.32
CA ASN A 149 -13.20 11.65 -10.02
C ASN A 149 -12.64 13.03 -9.67
N MET A 150 -11.49 13.41 -10.23
CA MET A 150 -10.84 14.69 -9.92
C MET A 150 -10.81 15.65 -11.14
N GLU A 151 -10.56 15.10 -12.34
CA GLU A 151 -10.35 15.94 -13.53
C GLU A 151 -11.60 16.05 -14.42
N GLY A 152 -12.65 15.23 -14.18
CA GLY A 152 -13.90 15.26 -14.94
C GLY A 152 -13.81 14.69 -16.37
N TYR A 153 -12.81 13.82 -16.65
CA TYR A 153 -12.62 13.22 -17.97
C TYR A 153 -13.04 11.76 -18.01
N ILE A 154 -13.77 11.35 -19.03
CA ILE A 154 -14.12 9.96 -19.32
C ILE A 154 -13.01 9.34 -20.19
N PRO A 155 -12.31 8.27 -19.75
CA PRO A 155 -11.19 7.67 -20.51
C PRO A 155 -11.65 6.93 -21.77
N GLY A 156 -12.92 6.53 -21.85
CA GLY A 156 -13.56 5.90 -23.02
C GLY A 156 -14.92 5.33 -22.67
N HIS A 157 -15.60 4.71 -23.63
CA HIS A 157 -17.01 4.31 -23.49
C HIS A 157 -17.24 2.79 -23.49
N LYS A 158 -16.39 2.01 -24.16
CA LYS A 158 -16.44 0.55 -24.16
C LYS A 158 -15.19 0.01 -23.45
N ILE A 159 -15.35 -0.43 -22.22
CA ILE A 159 -14.23 -0.65 -21.32
C ILE A 159 -14.06 -2.14 -21.00
N VAL A 160 -12.84 -2.63 -21.05
CA VAL A 160 -12.44 -3.90 -20.45
C VAL A 160 -11.47 -3.63 -19.32
N ILE A 161 -11.63 -4.33 -18.21
CA ILE A 161 -10.77 -4.21 -17.03
C ILE A 161 -9.96 -5.50 -16.87
N LEU A 162 -8.65 -5.40 -16.78
CA LEU A 162 -7.76 -6.52 -16.47
C LEU A 162 -7.37 -6.45 -14.99
N GLY A 163 -7.75 -7.47 -14.23
CA GLY A 163 -7.56 -7.61 -12.80
C GLY A 163 -8.84 -7.35 -12.01
N SER A 164 -9.19 -8.27 -11.11
CA SER A 164 -10.37 -8.24 -10.25
C SER A 164 -10.05 -7.88 -8.80
N GLY A 165 -8.96 -7.13 -8.58
CA GLY A 165 -8.71 -6.48 -7.30
C GLY A 165 -9.71 -5.35 -7.03
N ASP A 166 -9.79 -4.85 -5.79
CA ASP A 166 -10.82 -3.88 -5.38
C ASP A 166 -10.86 -2.63 -6.26
N ILE A 167 -9.72 -2.08 -6.67
CA ILE A 167 -9.68 -0.90 -7.56
C ILE A 167 -10.35 -1.23 -8.90
N GLY A 168 -10.06 -2.40 -9.49
CA GLY A 168 -10.68 -2.83 -10.75
C GLY A 168 -12.20 -2.98 -10.63
N LEU A 169 -12.68 -3.59 -9.54
CA LEU A 169 -14.10 -3.76 -9.27
C LEU A 169 -14.81 -2.42 -9.05
N ILE A 170 -14.22 -1.55 -8.23
CA ILE A 170 -14.75 -0.21 -7.95
C ILE A 170 -14.81 0.61 -9.24
N MET A 171 -13.79 0.53 -10.10
CA MET A 171 -13.81 1.22 -11.38
C MET A 171 -14.81 0.63 -12.37
N ALA A 172 -15.08 -0.68 -12.34
CA ALA A 172 -16.15 -1.28 -13.14
C ALA A 172 -17.51 -0.63 -12.80
N ARG A 173 -17.83 -0.54 -11.52
CA ARG A 173 -19.04 0.16 -11.05
C ARG A 173 -19.00 1.65 -11.40
N ARG A 174 -17.88 2.33 -11.14
CA ARG A 174 -17.76 3.78 -11.36
C ARG A 174 -17.98 4.15 -12.81
N MET A 175 -17.35 3.42 -13.75
CA MET A 175 -17.50 3.67 -15.18
C MET A 175 -18.92 3.38 -15.66
N SER A 176 -19.59 2.37 -15.10
CA SER A 176 -21.00 2.08 -15.41
C SER A 176 -21.93 3.22 -14.95
N LEU A 177 -21.67 3.82 -13.78
CA LEU A 177 -22.41 4.97 -13.28
C LEU A 177 -22.21 6.22 -14.14
N GLU A 178 -21.08 6.37 -14.81
CA GLU A 178 -20.80 7.44 -15.78
C GLU A 178 -21.37 7.14 -17.18
N GLY A 179 -22.16 6.08 -17.33
CA GLY A 179 -22.79 5.71 -18.60
C GLY A 179 -21.90 4.95 -19.59
N CYS A 180 -20.72 4.53 -19.15
CA CYS A 180 -19.84 3.68 -19.97
C CYS A 180 -20.31 2.23 -19.96
N LYS A 181 -20.07 1.50 -21.06
CA LYS A 181 -20.31 0.06 -21.12
C LYS A 181 -19.08 -0.71 -20.70
N VAL A 182 -19.08 -1.28 -19.50
CA VAL A 182 -18.04 -2.22 -19.07
C VAL A 182 -18.34 -3.58 -19.66
N GLN A 183 -17.51 -4.01 -20.62
CA GLN A 183 -17.73 -5.24 -21.40
C GLN A 183 -17.40 -6.50 -20.58
N ALA A 184 -16.30 -6.42 -19.78
CA ALA A 184 -15.84 -7.53 -18.95
C ALA A 184 -14.81 -7.08 -17.93
N VAL A 185 -14.70 -7.88 -16.85
CA VAL A 185 -13.54 -7.92 -15.97
C VAL A 185 -12.83 -9.26 -16.20
N LEU A 186 -11.52 -9.22 -16.43
CA LEU A 186 -10.67 -10.40 -16.66
C LEU A 186 -9.76 -10.60 -15.46
N GLU A 187 -9.62 -11.83 -15.00
CA GLU A 187 -8.75 -12.20 -13.87
C GLU A 187 -7.89 -13.41 -14.24
N ILE A 188 -6.59 -13.27 -14.09
CA ILE A 188 -5.63 -14.34 -14.41
C ILE A 188 -5.71 -15.50 -13.41
N CYS A 189 -6.06 -15.21 -12.15
CA CYS A 189 -6.24 -16.22 -11.11
C CYS A 189 -7.57 -16.98 -11.28
N PRO A 190 -7.69 -18.22 -10.74
CA PRO A 190 -8.95 -18.96 -10.73
C PRO A 190 -9.96 -18.44 -9.69
N PHE A 191 -9.65 -17.33 -9.03
CA PHE A 191 -10.50 -16.64 -8.05
C PHE A 191 -10.30 -15.13 -8.13
N SER A 192 -11.31 -14.37 -7.73
CA SER A 192 -11.19 -12.91 -7.64
C SER A 192 -10.33 -12.50 -6.44
N ASN A 193 -9.51 -11.47 -6.64
CA ASN A 193 -8.65 -10.89 -5.62
C ASN A 193 -9.30 -9.72 -4.86
N GLY A 194 -10.54 -9.34 -5.20
CA GLY A 194 -11.29 -8.30 -4.51
C GLY A 194 -12.13 -8.84 -3.35
N LEU A 195 -12.58 -7.93 -2.50
CA LEU A 195 -13.50 -8.23 -1.41
C LEU A 195 -14.84 -8.74 -1.96
N THR A 196 -15.43 -9.73 -1.29
CA THR A 196 -16.71 -10.35 -1.71
C THR A 196 -17.82 -9.31 -1.90
N ARG A 197 -17.90 -8.29 -1.02
CA ARG A 197 -18.88 -7.21 -1.15
C ARG A 197 -18.71 -6.44 -2.47
N ASN A 198 -17.47 -6.21 -2.91
CA ASN A 198 -17.17 -5.48 -4.14
C ASN A 198 -17.51 -6.31 -5.38
N ILE A 199 -17.38 -7.65 -5.33
CA ILE A 199 -17.84 -8.52 -6.41
C ILE A 199 -19.36 -8.34 -6.60
N VAL A 200 -20.13 -8.38 -5.51
CA VAL A 200 -21.59 -8.22 -5.57
C VAL A 200 -21.96 -6.82 -6.06
N GLN A 201 -21.51 -5.78 -5.36
CA GLN A 201 -21.92 -4.39 -5.59
C GLN A 201 -21.37 -3.78 -6.88
N CYS A 202 -20.25 -4.29 -7.39
CA CYS A 202 -19.58 -3.69 -8.55
C CYS A 202 -19.75 -4.49 -9.84
N LEU A 203 -19.99 -5.80 -9.76
CA LEU A 203 -20.18 -6.64 -10.94
C LEU A 203 -21.60 -7.21 -11.04
N ASN A 204 -22.07 -7.92 -10.00
CA ASN A 204 -23.36 -8.61 -10.06
C ASN A 204 -24.53 -7.62 -10.23
N ASP A 205 -24.54 -6.51 -9.47
CA ASP A 205 -25.60 -5.49 -9.54
C ASP A 205 -25.63 -4.76 -10.90
N TYR A 206 -24.52 -4.80 -11.65
CA TYR A 206 -24.38 -4.18 -12.99
C TYR A 206 -24.36 -5.20 -14.14
N ASN A 207 -24.53 -6.50 -13.85
CA ASN A 207 -24.46 -7.57 -14.84
C ASN A 207 -23.15 -7.57 -15.65
N ILE A 208 -22.02 -7.22 -15.02
CA ILE A 208 -20.71 -7.21 -15.67
C ILE A 208 -20.10 -8.61 -15.58
N PRO A 209 -19.74 -9.24 -16.70
CA PRO A 209 -19.15 -10.58 -16.69
C PRO A 209 -17.74 -10.57 -16.12
N LEU A 210 -17.44 -11.55 -15.26
CA LEU A 210 -16.13 -11.84 -14.70
C LEU A 210 -15.57 -13.13 -15.33
N TYR A 211 -14.46 -13.02 -16.05
CA TYR A 211 -13.75 -14.16 -16.62
C TYR A 211 -12.53 -14.50 -15.77
N LEU A 212 -12.65 -15.56 -14.96
CA LEU A 212 -11.55 -16.10 -14.16
C LEU A 212 -10.63 -16.98 -15.01
N SER A 213 -9.35 -17.09 -14.67
CA SER A 213 -8.33 -17.81 -15.45
C SER A 213 -8.22 -17.30 -16.89
N HIS A 214 -8.35 -15.97 -17.10
CA HIS A 214 -8.23 -15.34 -18.41
C HIS A 214 -7.29 -14.14 -18.36
N THR A 215 -6.60 -13.88 -19.47
CA THR A 215 -5.73 -12.71 -19.63
C THR A 215 -5.79 -12.14 -21.04
N ILE A 216 -5.36 -10.89 -21.19
CA ILE A 216 -5.22 -10.25 -22.49
C ILE A 216 -3.92 -10.74 -23.14
N VAL A 217 -4.04 -11.33 -24.33
CA VAL A 217 -2.89 -11.82 -25.11
C VAL A 217 -2.51 -10.88 -26.25
N LYS A 218 -3.41 -9.99 -26.67
CA LYS A 218 -3.11 -8.97 -27.69
C LYS A 218 -4.02 -7.76 -27.54
N ILE A 219 -3.46 -6.57 -27.74
CA ILE A 219 -4.19 -5.29 -27.85
C ILE A 219 -4.19 -4.89 -29.33
N HIS A 220 -5.36 -4.48 -29.83
CA HIS A 220 -5.57 -4.03 -31.19
C HIS A 220 -5.84 -2.53 -31.27
N GLY A 221 -5.44 -1.92 -32.40
CA GLY A 221 -5.69 -0.52 -32.69
C GLY A 221 -4.42 0.27 -32.98
N LYS A 222 -4.51 1.23 -33.88
CA LYS A 222 -3.38 2.08 -34.27
C LYS A 222 -3.35 3.38 -33.44
N ASP A 223 -4.35 4.21 -33.59
CA ASP A 223 -4.44 5.51 -32.89
C ASP A 223 -5.07 5.34 -31.50
N ARG A 224 -6.12 4.52 -31.43
CA ARG A 224 -6.81 4.16 -30.18
C ARG A 224 -7.11 2.66 -30.17
N VAL A 225 -7.28 2.09 -28.97
CA VAL A 225 -7.75 0.70 -28.79
C VAL A 225 -9.09 0.53 -29.53
N ASN A 226 -9.20 -0.53 -30.32
CA ASN A 226 -10.45 -0.92 -30.99
C ASN A 226 -10.85 -2.37 -30.68
N GLY A 227 -10.12 -3.04 -29.80
CA GLY A 227 -10.39 -4.37 -29.32
C GLY A 227 -9.19 -5.01 -28.65
N ILE A 228 -9.44 -6.16 -28.04
CA ILE A 228 -8.42 -7.02 -27.43
C ILE A 228 -8.69 -8.47 -27.76
N THR A 229 -7.64 -9.29 -27.83
CA THR A 229 -7.76 -10.75 -27.81
C THR A 229 -7.48 -11.26 -26.39
N VAL A 230 -8.36 -12.10 -25.89
CA VAL A 230 -8.33 -12.74 -24.56
C VAL A 230 -8.12 -14.24 -24.73
N ALA A 231 -7.35 -14.87 -23.83
CA ALA A 231 -7.22 -16.32 -23.78
C ALA A 231 -7.35 -16.84 -22.36
N LYS A 232 -7.74 -18.11 -22.22
CA LYS A 232 -7.63 -18.86 -20.96
C LYS A 232 -6.16 -19.05 -20.61
N VAL A 233 -5.88 -19.20 -19.30
CA VAL A 233 -4.54 -19.54 -18.81
C VAL A 233 -4.53 -20.89 -18.08
N ASP A 234 -3.37 -21.57 -18.16
CA ASP A 234 -3.09 -22.79 -17.41
C ASP A 234 -2.78 -22.50 -15.93
N GLU A 235 -2.52 -23.54 -15.13
CA GLU A 235 -2.13 -23.45 -13.72
C GLU A 235 -0.84 -22.65 -13.48
N LYS A 236 0.00 -22.50 -14.52
CA LYS A 236 1.22 -21.69 -14.51
C LYS A 236 0.98 -20.28 -15.04
N MET A 237 -0.29 -19.87 -15.16
CA MET A 237 -0.73 -18.56 -15.68
C MET A 237 -0.24 -18.27 -17.12
N ARG A 238 -0.05 -19.31 -17.96
CA ARG A 238 0.35 -19.17 -19.37
C ARG A 238 -0.87 -19.34 -20.27
N PRO A 239 -1.02 -18.48 -21.31
CA PRO A 239 -2.12 -18.60 -22.27
C PRO A 239 -2.18 -19.98 -22.91
N ILE A 240 -3.39 -20.55 -23.02
CA ILE A 240 -3.67 -21.83 -23.65
C ILE A 240 -4.04 -21.58 -25.12
N PRO A 241 -3.24 -22.04 -26.10
CA PRO A 241 -3.54 -21.86 -27.51
C PRO A 241 -4.89 -22.49 -27.91
N GLY A 242 -5.63 -21.81 -28.80
CA GLY A 242 -6.94 -22.27 -29.28
C GLY A 242 -8.10 -21.90 -28.36
N THR A 243 -7.86 -21.10 -27.30
CA THR A 243 -8.91 -20.59 -26.41
C THR A 243 -9.17 -19.10 -26.60
N GLU A 244 -8.54 -18.50 -27.62
CA GLU A 244 -8.60 -17.08 -27.91
C GLU A 244 -9.99 -16.66 -28.38
N PHE A 245 -10.43 -15.48 -27.92
CA PHE A 245 -11.60 -14.76 -28.43
C PHE A 245 -11.37 -13.25 -28.32
N ASP A 246 -12.07 -12.51 -29.17
CA ASP A 246 -11.94 -11.06 -29.22
C ASP A 246 -13.06 -10.37 -28.44
N ILE A 247 -12.74 -9.23 -27.80
CA ILE A 247 -13.70 -8.32 -27.17
C ILE A 247 -13.51 -6.94 -27.80
N ASP A 248 -14.60 -6.38 -28.36
CA ASP A 248 -14.65 -5.00 -28.84
C ASP A 248 -14.60 -4.02 -27.67
N CYS A 249 -13.62 -3.12 -27.66
CA CYS A 249 -13.47 -2.09 -26.64
C CYS A 249 -12.64 -0.93 -27.18
N ASP A 250 -12.85 0.27 -26.65
CA ASP A 250 -12.05 1.46 -26.92
C ASP A 250 -11.10 1.82 -25.79
N THR A 251 -11.20 1.11 -24.66
CA THR A 251 -10.42 1.39 -23.47
C THR A 251 -10.15 0.11 -22.67
N VAL A 252 -8.90 -0.02 -22.21
CA VAL A 252 -8.46 -1.07 -21.29
C VAL A 252 -7.96 -0.43 -20.00
N LEU A 253 -8.54 -0.85 -18.86
CA LEU A 253 -8.08 -0.45 -17.54
C LEU A 253 -7.29 -1.60 -16.90
N LEU A 254 -6.10 -1.29 -16.39
CA LEU A 254 -5.21 -2.25 -15.76
C LEU A 254 -5.29 -2.12 -14.23
N SER A 255 -5.79 -3.16 -13.57
CA SER A 255 -5.82 -3.31 -12.10
C SER A 255 -5.01 -4.53 -11.68
N VAL A 256 -3.73 -4.57 -12.11
CA VAL A 256 -2.86 -5.75 -12.06
C VAL A 256 -1.82 -5.71 -10.94
N GLY A 257 -2.16 -5.03 -9.88
CA GLY A 257 -1.36 -4.90 -8.67
C GLY A 257 -0.53 -3.63 -8.60
N LEU A 258 0.02 -3.42 -7.41
CA LEU A 258 0.74 -2.22 -7.01
C LEU A 258 2.23 -2.53 -6.81
N ILE A 259 3.07 -1.49 -6.92
CA ILE A 259 4.51 -1.54 -6.69
C ILE A 259 4.83 -0.48 -5.66
N PRO A 260 5.37 -0.83 -4.48
CA PRO A 260 5.87 0.15 -3.52
C PRO A 260 6.85 1.15 -4.15
N GLU A 261 6.67 2.44 -3.86
CA GLU A 261 7.44 3.54 -4.45
C GLU A 261 8.76 3.72 -3.70
N ASN A 262 9.82 3.08 -4.18
CA ASN A 262 11.08 2.93 -3.46
C ASN A 262 12.30 3.45 -4.19
N GLU A 263 12.17 4.44 -5.07
CA GLU A 263 13.32 5.05 -5.73
C GLU A 263 14.24 5.76 -4.71
N LEU A 264 13.65 6.55 -3.80
CA LEU A 264 14.40 7.21 -2.71
C LEU A 264 15.01 6.18 -1.73
N SER A 265 14.26 5.12 -1.39
CA SER A 265 14.75 4.06 -0.50
C SER A 265 15.97 3.34 -1.07
N ARG A 266 15.99 3.09 -2.39
CA ARG A 266 17.16 2.50 -3.08
C ARG A 266 18.33 3.46 -3.16
N GLY A 267 18.09 4.77 -3.32
CA GLY A 267 19.12 5.80 -3.29
C GLY A 267 19.86 5.85 -1.95
N LEU A 268 19.20 5.45 -0.86
CA LEU A 268 19.77 5.31 0.48
C LEU A 268 20.48 3.96 0.74
N ASP A 269 20.47 3.03 -0.22
CA ASP A 269 20.96 1.65 -0.05
C ASP A 269 20.24 0.88 1.07
N LEU A 270 18.96 1.15 1.32
CA LEU A 270 18.18 0.42 2.32
C LEU A 270 18.06 -1.06 1.95
N LYS A 271 18.11 -1.94 2.96
CA LYS A 271 17.83 -3.36 2.75
C LYS A 271 16.38 -3.55 2.32
N MET A 272 16.18 -4.07 1.11
CA MET A 272 14.85 -4.29 0.52
C MET A 272 14.40 -5.73 0.70
N HIS A 273 13.12 -5.93 1.03
CA HIS A 273 12.54 -7.26 1.14
C HIS A 273 12.05 -7.75 -0.24
N PRO A 274 12.46 -8.95 -0.71
CA PRO A 274 12.23 -9.39 -2.09
C PRO A 274 10.76 -9.63 -2.45
N LEU A 275 9.91 -9.98 -1.48
CA LEU A 275 8.50 -10.28 -1.73
C LEU A 275 7.59 -9.06 -1.58
N THR A 276 7.86 -8.16 -0.63
CA THR A 276 7.09 -6.91 -0.48
C THR A 276 7.57 -5.82 -1.42
N ASN A 277 8.82 -5.88 -1.89
CA ASN A 277 9.53 -4.84 -2.64
C ASN A 277 9.65 -3.51 -1.86
N GLY A 278 9.40 -3.52 -0.56
CA GLY A 278 9.60 -2.40 0.36
C GLY A 278 10.84 -2.57 1.22
N PRO A 279 11.24 -1.53 1.97
CA PRO A 279 12.35 -1.64 2.93
C PRO A 279 12.04 -2.69 4.01
N VAL A 280 13.07 -3.38 4.47
CA VAL A 280 13.02 -4.16 5.70
C VAL A 280 12.92 -3.20 6.87
N VAL A 281 11.93 -3.43 7.73
CA VAL A 281 11.69 -2.60 8.93
C VAL A 281 11.60 -3.46 10.19
N ASP A 282 11.89 -2.83 11.32
CA ASP A 282 11.66 -3.43 12.65
C ASP A 282 10.25 -3.09 13.20
N GLN A 283 9.95 -3.44 14.44
CA GLN A 283 8.67 -3.19 15.10
C GLN A 283 8.35 -1.70 15.27
N HIS A 284 9.35 -0.84 15.27
CA HIS A 284 9.21 0.61 15.32
C HIS A 284 9.05 1.24 13.93
N ARG A 285 9.10 0.41 12.87
CA ARG A 285 9.16 0.83 11.46
C ARG A 285 10.46 1.53 11.09
N GLN A 286 11.52 1.37 11.91
CA GLN A 286 12.86 1.80 11.54
C GLN A 286 13.43 0.86 10.47
N THR A 287 14.09 1.45 9.48
CA THR A 287 14.70 0.73 8.37
C THR A 287 16.08 0.17 8.76
N SER A 288 16.80 -0.41 7.81
CA SER A 288 18.18 -0.87 8.01
C SER A 288 19.19 0.28 8.25
N LEU A 289 18.79 1.54 8.10
CA LEU A 289 19.60 2.71 8.33
C LEU A 289 19.03 3.50 9.52
N PRO A 290 19.80 3.71 10.61
CA PRO A 290 19.33 4.42 11.79
C PRO A 290 18.86 5.84 11.49
N GLY A 291 17.76 6.26 12.11
CA GLY A 291 17.12 7.56 11.89
C GLY A 291 16.23 7.61 10.64
N PHE A 292 16.08 6.49 9.92
CA PHE A 292 15.17 6.38 8.78
C PHE A 292 14.06 5.39 9.07
N TYR A 293 12.84 5.84 8.92
CA TYR A 293 11.61 5.08 9.12
C TYR A 293 10.85 4.94 7.81
N ALA A 294 10.02 3.92 7.69
CA ALA A 294 9.16 3.74 6.53
C ALA A 294 7.83 3.12 6.96
N ALA A 295 6.71 3.62 6.43
CA ALA A 295 5.38 3.11 6.78
C ALA A 295 4.39 3.22 5.62
N GLY A 296 3.37 2.35 5.64
CA GLY A 296 2.33 2.28 4.63
C GLY A 296 2.77 1.55 3.36
N ASN A 297 2.16 1.90 2.23
CA ASN A 297 2.33 1.16 0.98
C ASN A 297 3.76 1.20 0.40
N VAL A 298 4.64 2.03 0.90
CA VAL A 298 6.07 2.01 0.56
C VAL A 298 6.78 0.79 1.15
N VAL A 299 6.31 0.25 2.29
CA VAL A 299 6.85 -0.95 2.95
C VAL A 299 6.20 -2.21 2.40
N HIS A 300 4.89 -2.25 2.40
CA HIS A 300 4.06 -3.30 1.81
C HIS A 300 2.66 -2.77 1.50
N VAL A 301 2.02 -3.33 0.49
CA VAL A 301 0.70 -2.86 0.06
C VAL A 301 -0.37 -3.30 1.07
N HIS A 302 -1.10 -2.35 1.63
CA HIS A 302 -2.27 -2.58 2.48
C HIS A 302 -3.57 -2.63 1.66
N ASP A 303 -4.56 -3.36 2.17
CA ASP A 303 -5.94 -3.40 1.66
C ASP A 303 -6.85 -2.39 2.38
N LEU A 304 -6.52 -2.00 3.61
CA LEU A 304 -7.25 -1.01 4.38
C LEU A 304 -6.35 0.18 4.76
N VAL A 305 -6.83 1.39 4.51
CA VAL A 305 -6.12 2.62 4.89
C VAL A 305 -5.96 2.75 6.40
N ASP A 306 -6.89 2.20 7.17
CA ASP A 306 -6.83 2.18 8.64
C ASP A 306 -5.52 1.54 9.13
N PHE A 307 -5.10 0.43 8.52
CA PHE A 307 -3.81 -0.21 8.83
C PHE A 307 -2.60 0.61 8.36
N VAL A 308 -2.74 1.36 7.27
CA VAL A 308 -1.70 2.31 6.82
C VAL A 308 -1.47 3.38 7.89
N SER A 309 -2.55 3.93 8.44
CA SER A 309 -2.47 4.97 9.48
C SER A 309 -1.90 4.40 10.78
N GLU A 310 -2.39 3.24 11.25
CA GLU A 310 -1.87 2.56 12.44
C GLU A 310 -0.36 2.26 12.32
N GLU A 311 0.09 1.80 11.17
CA GLU A 311 1.52 1.52 10.92
C GLU A 311 2.35 2.80 10.96
N ALA A 312 1.84 3.87 10.36
CA ALA A 312 2.53 5.15 10.29
C ALA A 312 2.54 5.90 11.64
N GLU A 313 1.54 5.72 12.48
CA GLU A 313 1.53 6.22 13.86
C GLU A 313 2.67 5.59 14.68
N ILE A 314 2.96 4.30 14.47
CA ILE A 314 4.11 3.65 15.09
C ILE A 314 5.40 4.33 14.63
N ALA A 315 5.59 4.53 13.32
CA ALA A 315 6.76 5.20 12.77
C ALA A 315 6.93 6.63 13.33
N GLY A 316 5.85 7.41 13.34
CA GLY A 316 5.84 8.78 13.87
C GLY A 316 6.24 8.86 15.34
N LYS A 317 5.67 7.97 16.17
CA LYS A 317 6.01 7.88 17.60
C LYS A 317 7.50 7.62 17.80
N PHE A 318 8.04 6.58 17.18
CA PHE A 318 9.42 6.17 17.43
C PHE A 318 10.45 7.10 16.78
N ALA A 319 10.14 7.69 15.63
CA ALA A 319 10.95 8.76 15.04
C ALA A 319 11.03 9.98 15.96
N ALA A 320 9.92 10.35 16.63
CA ALA A 320 9.92 11.45 17.60
C ALA A 320 10.73 11.12 18.86
N LEU A 321 10.66 9.90 19.36
CA LEU A 321 11.47 9.46 20.51
C LEU A 321 12.96 9.44 20.16
N GLU A 322 13.35 8.96 18.99
CA GLU A 322 14.74 8.99 18.52
C GLU A 322 15.24 10.42 18.35
N ALA A 323 14.47 11.31 17.73
CA ALA A 323 14.84 12.72 17.54
C ALA A 323 15.07 13.45 18.87
N GLN A 324 14.48 12.97 19.98
CA GLN A 324 14.66 13.47 21.33
C GLN A 324 15.76 12.74 22.12
N GLY A 325 16.40 11.70 21.55
CA GLY A 325 17.38 10.86 22.24
C GLY A 325 16.77 9.97 23.33
N LYS A 326 15.48 9.61 23.21
CA LYS A 326 14.73 8.81 24.19
C LYS A 326 14.50 7.37 23.74
N LEU A 327 15.00 6.97 22.59
CA LEU A 327 14.87 5.60 22.11
C LEU A 327 15.80 4.68 22.93
N ASP A 328 15.26 3.55 23.39
CA ASP A 328 16.07 2.53 24.05
C ASP A 328 16.91 1.79 23.02
N ASN A 329 18.25 1.82 23.21
CA ASN A 329 19.21 1.16 22.34
C ASN A 329 19.71 -0.18 22.89
N ASP A 330 19.35 -0.55 24.13
CA ASP A 330 19.69 -1.87 24.72
C ASP A 330 18.63 -2.88 24.30
N THR A 331 18.72 -3.32 23.06
CA THR A 331 17.75 -4.18 22.41
C THR A 331 18.34 -5.52 21.98
N LYS A 332 17.48 -6.53 21.89
CA LYS A 332 17.77 -7.84 21.33
C LYS A 332 17.27 -7.92 19.89
N PHE A 333 18.17 -8.22 18.96
CA PHE A 333 17.79 -8.45 17.56
C PHE A 333 17.11 -9.82 17.38
N VAL A 334 15.97 -9.83 16.68
CA VAL A 334 15.17 -11.03 16.36
C VAL A 334 14.83 -11.03 14.89
N THR A 335 15.09 -12.16 14.21
CA THR A 335 14.66 -12.33 12.81
C THR A 335 13.21 -12.82 12.77
N VAL A 336 12.37 -12.21 11.92
CA VAL A 336 10.99 -12.67 11.69
C VAL A 336 10.89 -13.35 10.33
N THR A 337 10.43 -14.61 10.32
CA THR A 337 10.33 -15.44 9.12
C THR A 337 8.89 -15.88 8.88
N ALA A 338 8.42 -15.69 7.65
CA ALA A 338 7.13 -16.21 7.18
C ALA A 338 7.33 -17.59 6.54
N GLU A 339 6.57 -18.59 6.97
CA GLU A 339 6.66 -19.98 6.50
C GLU A 339 5.26 -20.55 6.20
N LYS A 340 5.19 -21.77 5.71
CA LYS A 340 3.99 -22.64 5.56
C LYS A 340 2.65 -21.88 5.45
N GLY A 341 2.30 -21.43 4.24
CA GLY A 341 1.04 -20.75 3.95
C GLY A 341 1.03 -19.25 4.23
N VAL A 342 1.99 -18.69 4.98
CA VAL A 342 2.21 -17.25 5.11
C VAL A 342 3.22 -16.81 4.06
N ARG A 343 2.83 -15.84 3.21
CA ARG A 343 3.67 -15.32 2.13
C ARG A 343 4.63 -14.22 2.61
N THR A 344 4.13 -13.31 3.41
CA THR A 344 4.88 -12.16 3.92
C THR A 344 4.46 -11.84 5.34
N CYS A 345 5.42 -11.37 6.15
CA CYS A 345 5.19 -10.80 7.48
C CYS A 345 5.98 -9.48 7.60
N VAL A 346 5.38 -8.47 8.18
CA VAL A 346 5.99 -7.17 8.49
C VAL A 346 5.67 -6.85 9.95
N PRO A 347 6.67 -6.47 10.75
CA PRO A 347 8.09 -6.27 10.44
C PRO A 347 8.83 -7.57 10.14
N GLN A 348 9.98 -7.47 9.46
CA GLN A 348 10.83 -8.60 9.12
C GLN A 348 11.93 -8.87 10.14
N CYS A 349 12.14 -7.96 11.06
CA CYS A 349 13.01 -8.13 12.21
C CYS A 349 12.44 -7.34 13.41
N LEU A 350 12.96 -7.63 14.60
CA LEU A 350 12.62 -6.88 15.80
C LEU A 350 13.93 -6.47 16.49
N ASN A 351 13.91 -5.31 17.12
CA ASN A 351 14.91 -4.83 18.06
C ASN A 351 14.21 -4.68 19.43
N LEU A 352 13.96 -5.80 20.10
CA LEU A 352 13.15 -5.83 21.32
C LEU A 352 13.92 -5.26 22.52
N PRO A 353 13.37 -4.26 23.24
CA PRO A 353 13.92 -3.82 24.50
C PRO A 353 13.84 -4.94 25.57
N LYS A 354 14.77 -4.95 26.54
CA LYS A 354 14.79 -5.95 27.63
C LYS A 354 13.50 -5.97 28.45
N ALA A 355 12.86 -4.82 28.61
CA ALA A 355 11.57 -4.71 29.31
C ALA A 355 10.39 -5.32 28.53
N GLY A 356 10.60 -5.67 27.26
CA GLY A 356 9.54 -6.08 26.34
C GLY A 356 8.65 -4.93 25.91
N GLU A 357 8.05 -5.08 24.75
CA GLU A 357 7.04 -4.16 24.22
C GLU A 357 6.00 -4.90 23.37
N GLN A 358 4.88 -4.26 23.10
CA GLN A 358 3.88 -4.79 22.19
C GLN A 358 4.40 -4.74 20.77
N VAL A 359 4.27 -5.85 20.02
CA VAL A 359 4.66 -5.95 18.62
C VAL A 359 3.44 -6.19 17.75
N ARG A 360 3.19 -5.29 16.80
CA ARG A 360 2.15 -5.44 15.76
C ARG A 360 2.72 -6.11 14.53
N LEU A 361 2.20 -7.28 14.18
CA LEU A 361 2.54 -8.00 12.95
C LEU A 361 1.44 -7.88 11.92
N PHE A 362 1.82 -7.58 10.68
CA PHE A 362 0.97 -7.63 9.50
C PHE A 362 1.43 -8.74 8.58
N MET A 363 0.51 -9.56 8.06
CA MET A 363 0.87 -10.68 7.21
C MET A 363 -0.14 -10.95 6.11
N ARG A 364 0.34 -11.59 5.03
CA ARG A 364 -0.51 -12.10 3.96
C ARG A 364 -0.28 -13.58 3.75
N VAL A 365 -1.35 -14.30 3.47
CA VAL A 365 -1.29 -15.72 3.13
C VAL A 365 -0.97 -15.93 1.66
N ALA A 366 -0.44 -17.11 1.32
CA ALA A 366 -0.04 -17.46 -0.05
C ALA A 366 -1.24 -17.87 -0.93
N SER A 367 -2.25 -18.51 -0.33
CA SER A 367 -3.47 -19.02 -0.99
C SER A 367 -4.69 -18.86 -0.08
N PRO A 368 -5.91 -18.89 -0.64
CA PRO A 368 -7.12 -18.91 0.18
C PRO A 368 -7.17 -20.19 1.04
N GLU A 369 -7.40 -20.01 2.34
CA GLU A 369 -7.47 -21.08 3.33
C GLU A 369 -8.74 -20.95 4.19
N ARG A 370 -9.24 -22.08 4.72
CA ARG A 370 -10.38 -22.12 5.62
C ARG A 370 -10.07 -22.94 6.85
N LYS A 371 -10.56 -22.52 8.00
CA LYS A 371 -10.41 -23.21 9.30
C LYS A 371 -8.95 -23.56 9.60
N VAL A 372 -8.07 -22.57 9.49
CA VAL A 372 -6.63 -22.71 9.76
C VAL A 372 -6.25 -21.97 11.01
N LYS A 373 -5.21 -22.45 11.67
CA LYS A 373 -4.62 -21.84 12.84
C LYS A 373 -3.39 -21.04 12.44
N LEU A 374 -3.43 -19.70 12.68
CA LEU A 374 -2.22 -18.89 12.61
C LEU A 374 -1.40 -19.15 13.87
N VAL A 375 -0.13 -19.44 13.70
CA VAL A 375 0.81 -19.72 14.79
C VAL A 375 2.03 -18.81 14.65
N VAL A 376 2.43 -18.21 15.76
CA VAL A 376 3.68 -17.47 15.92
C VAL A 376 4.52 -18.18 16.96
N LYS A 377 5.69 -18.67 16.57
CA LYS A 377 6.61 -19.44 17.41
C LYS A 377 7.98 -18.79 17.51
N SER A 378 8.65 -19.01 18.65
CA SER A 378 10.07 -18.74 18.83
C SER A 378 10.74 -19.99 19.38
N GLY A 379 11.51 -20.70 18.55
CA GLY A 379 11.96 -22.06 18.87
C GLY A 379 10.78 -22.99 19.17
N GLU A 380 10.78 -23.61 20.33
CA GLU A 380 9.67 -24.48 20.78
C GLU A 380 8.51 -23.68 21.44
N ASN A 381 8.73 -22.41 21.79
CA ASN A 381 7.74 -21.60 22.48
C ASN A 381 6.66 -21.09 21.52
N VAL A 382 5.40 -21.37 21.82
CA VAL A 382 4.25 -20.74 21.13
C VAL A 382 3.99 -19.37 21.73
N VAL A 383 4.35 -18.31 21.00
CA VAL A 383 4.16 -16.92 21.44
C VAL A 383 2.71 -16.50 21.26
N LEU A 384 2.09 -16.85 20.11
CA LEU A 384 0.72 -16.55 19.81
C LEU A 384 0.10 -17.63 18.90
N GLN A 385 -1.19 -17.91 19.12
CA GLN A 385 -1.99 -18.69 18.18
C GLN A 385 -3.39 -18.12 18.06
N ARG A 386 -3.95 -18.17 16.84
CA ARG A 386 -5.28 -17.64 16.54
C ARG A 386 -5.96 -18.48 15.46
N MET A 387 -7.20 -18.92 15.72
CA MET A 387 -8.03 -19.56 14.68
C MET A 387 -8.53 -18.53 13.68
N LEU A 388 -8.38 -18.85 12.41
CA LEU A 388 -8.87 -18.08 11.28
C LEU A 388 -9.94 -18.89 10.55
N PRO A 389 -11.22 -18.48 10.60
CA PRO A 389 -12.29 -19.14 9.85
C PRO A 389 -12.01 -19.12 8.34
N VAL A 390 -11.48 -18.00 7.86
CA VAL A 390 -11.07 -17.77 6.47
C VAL A 390 -9.81 -16.90 6.48
N ALA A 391 -8.87 -17.23 5.61
CA ALA A 391 -7.70 -16.40 5.29
C ALA A 391 -7.59 -16.29 3.77
N LYS A 392 -7.45 -15.08 3.25
CA LYS A 392 -7.33 -14.82 1.81
C LYS A 392 -6.11 -13.96 1.51
N PRO A 393 -5.45 -14.14 0.35
CA PRO A 393 -4.31 -13.31 -0.05
C PRO A 393 -4.64 -11.80 -0.18
N SER A 394 -5.91 -11.48 -0.48
CA SER A 394 -6.40 -10.10 -0.60
C SER A 394 -6.62 -9.40 0.75
N GLU A 395 -6.76 -10.15 1.84
CA GLU A 395 -7.07 -9.62 3.17
C GLU A 395 -5.83 -9.69 4.06
N MET A 396 -5.40 -8.55 4.62
CA MET A 396 -4.28 -8.48 5.56
C MET A 396 -4.70 -9.03 6.91
N ILE A 397 -3.88 -9.90 7.49
CA ILE A 397 -4.06 -10.38 8.85
C ILE A 397 -3.17 -9.54 9.76
N ALA A 398 -3.78 -8.90 10.74
CA ALA A 398 -3.07 -8.14 11.77
C ALA A 398 -3.21 -8.84 13.12
N VAL A 399 -2.10 -8.99 13.85
CA VAL A 399 -2.07 -9.55 15.20
C VAL A 399 -1.09 -8.78 16.08
N ASP A 400 -1.42 -8.71 17.37
CA ASP A 400 -0.58 -8.09 18.38
C ASP A 400 0.04 -9.15 19.29
N ILE A 401 1.35 -9.11 19.46
CA ILE A 401 2.07 -9.85 20.48
C ILE A 401 2.14 -8.92 21.70
N PRO A 402 1.49 -9.25 22.83
CA PRO A 402 1.56 -8.43 24.03
C PRO A 402 2.98 -8.35 24.59
N ALA A 403 3.35 -7.22 25.23
CA ALA A 403 4.65 -7.02 25.86
C ALA A 403 5.01 -8.14 26.87
N ALA A 404 4.03 -8.63 27.62
CA ALA A 404 4.22 -9.74 28.58
C ALA A 404 4.67 -11.07 27.95
N LYS A 405 4.62 -11.19 26.62
CA LYS A 405 5.11 -12.38 25.89
C LYS A 405 6.48 -12.17 25.24
N ALA A 406 7.08 -11.02 25.39
CA ALA A 406 8.38 -10.70 24.81
C ALA A 406 9.49 -11.63 25.34
N GLU A 407 9.40 -12.05 26.60
CA GLU A 407 10.34 -13.03 27.22
C GLU A 407 10.34 -14.41 26.56
N LEU A 408 9.23 -14.78 25.88
CA LEU A 408 9.13 -16.03 25.12
C LEU A 408 9.86 -15.97 23.78
N ILE A 409 10.28 -14.78 23.35
CA ILE A 409 10.90 -14.53 22.06
C ILE A 409 12.42 -14.70 22.18
N GLY A 410 12.95 -15.74 21.53
CA GLY A 410 14.37 -15.98 21.36
C GLY A 410 14.96 -15.15 20.22
N ASP A 411 15.94 -15.70 19.50
CA ASP A 411 16.66 -14.99 18.41
C ASP A 411 15.89 -15.01 17.07
N SER A 412 14.82 -15.78 16.99
CA SER A 412 13.96 -15.86 15.81
C SER A 412 12.50 -15.99 16.16
N LEU A 413 11.67 -15.47 15.28
CA LEU A 413 10.21 -15.58 15.33
C LEU A 413 9.72 -16.14 14.01
N THR A 414 9.00 -17.24 14.04
CA THR A 414 8.45 -17.90 12.84
C THR A 414 6.93 -17.78 12.84
N VAL A 415 6.37 -17.36 11.70
CA VAL A 415 4.94 -17.20 11.50
C VAL A 415 4.45 -18.12 10.40
N PHE A 416 3.47 -18.97 10.69
CA PHE A 416 2.97 -19.95 9.73
C PHE A 416 1.49 -20.30 9.96
N LEU A 417 0.89 -20.96 8.97
CA LEU A 417 -0.44 -21.57 9.09
C LEU A 417 -0.31 -23.05 9.42
N ASP A 418 -0.98 -23.46 10.47
CA ASP A 418 -1.16 -24.86 10.84
C ASP A 418 -2.53 -25.33 10.34
N LYS A 419 -2.53 -26.43 9.58
CA LYS A 419 -3.75 -27.08 9.09
C LYS A 419 -3.95 -28.29 9.99
N GLU A 420 -5.00 -28.29 10.78
CA GLU A 420 -5.43 -29.46 11.54
C GLU A 420 -5.81 -30.63 10.64
#